data_371c72e419c1723b243fdbc94645fb6b
#
_entry.id   371c72e419c1723b243fdbc94645fb6b
#
_cell.length_a   1.000
_cell.length_b   1.000
_cell.length_c   1.000
_cell.angle_alpha   90.00
_cell.angle_beta   90.00
_cell.angle_gamma   90.00
#
_symmetry.space_group_name_H-M   'P 1'
#
loop_
_entity.id
_entity.type
_entity.pdbx_description
1 polymer ?
#
loop_
_entity_poly.entity_id
_entity_poly.type
_entity_poly.pdbx_seq_one_letter_code
_entity_poly.pdbx_strand_id
1 'polypeptide(L)'
;MIQELDLAPGERARFISDIHFGHAKALAREPEELGFLLEGCSHLVVCGDLSETRESPCREEGLEKRARFLRMCRDAGVQPVLLAGNHDPDEKAGLLKLQGGRICALHGHALFREVAPWGWEYLKNKQVSRELIAAFPEAEADLLRRLELARTMSVLVPPVYTCSGTHQNKLMRFLAHSAWP
;
A
#
# COMPACT_ATOMS: atom_id res chain seq x y z
N MET A 1 -12.82 4.56 -0.95
CA MET A 1 -13.17 5.86 -1.58
C MET A 1 -12.31 6.05 -2.81
N ILE A 2 -12.83 6.67 -3.88
CA ILE A 2 -12.05 7.04 -5.08
C ILE A 2 -11.53 8.46 -4.89
N GLN A 3 -10.28 8.70 -5.28
CA GLN A 3 -9.69 10.03 -5.44
C GLN A 3 -9.52 10.29 -6.93
N GLU A 4 -9.75 11.52 -7.36
CA GLU A 4 -9.52 11.96 -8.74
C GLU A 4 -8.42 13.03 -8.75
N LEU A 5 -7.57 12.98 -9.78
CA LEU A 5 -6.48 13.93 -9.98
C LEU A 5 -6.27 14.15 -11.47
N ASP A 6 -6.35 15.40 -11.89
CA ASP A 6 -5.96 15.80 -13.24
C ASP A 6 -4.72 16.68 -13.16
N LEU A 7 -3.70 16.31 -13.90
CA LEU A 7 -2.44 17.04 -13.96
C LEU A 7 -2.56 18.16 -14.99
N ALA A 8 -2.17 19.36 -14.59
CA ALA A 8 -2.06 20.49 -15.52
C ALA A 8 -0.89 20.29 -16.52
N PRO A 9 -0.88 20.99 -17.65
CA PRO A 9 0.25 20.96 -18.57
C PRO A 9 1.58 21.27 -17.87
N GLY A 10 2.57 20.38 -18.00
CA GLY A 10 3.88 20.51 -17.36
C GLY A 10 3.98 19.87 -15.97
N GLU A 11 2.88 19.54 -15.31
CA GLU A 11 2.90 18.78 -14.08
C GLU A 11 3.27 17.32 -14.32
N ARG A 12 3.92 16.73 -13.31
CA ARG A 12 4.38 15.34 -13.34
C ARG A 12 3.99 14.64 -12.05
N ALA A 13 3.40 13.46 -12.16
CA ALA A 13 3.17 12.56 -11.04
C ALA A 13 4.20 11.43 -11.05
N ARG A 14 4.79 11.16 -9.86
CA ARG A 14 5.63 10.00 -9.63
C ARG A 14 4.88 9.01 -8.76
N PHE A 15 5.04 7.72 -9.04
CA PHE A 15 4.36 6.64 -8.34
C PHE A 15 5.39 5.80 -7.57
N ILE A 16 5.08 5.50 -6.33
CA ILE A 16 5.84 4.60 -5.46
C ILE A 16 4.87 3.72 -4.67
N SER A 17 5.34 2.61 -4.13
CA SER A 17 4.59 1.75 -3.20
C SER A 17 5.52 0.98 -2.26
N ASP A 18 4.97 0.36 -1.22
CA ASP A 18 5.67 -0.63 -0.38
C ASP A 18 6.95 -0.10 0.29
N ILE A 19 6.92 1.12 0.79
CA ILE A 19 8.06 1.73 1.50
C ILE A 19 8.23 1.11 2.89
N HIS A 20 7.12 0.87 3.60
CA HIS A 20 7.10 0.24 4.92
C HIS A 20 7.98 0.94 5.97
N PHE A 21 7.90 2.25 6.08
CA PHE A 21 8.62 2.98 7.12
C PHE A 21 8.40 2.38 8.52
N GLY A 22 9.49 2.26 9.28
CA GLY A 22 9.53 1.64 10.60
C GLY A 22 9.76 0.12 10.56
N HIS A 23 9.49 -0.55 9.44
CA HIS A 23 9.71 -1.98 9.35
C HIS A 23 11.20 -2.31 9.20
N ALA A 24 11.71 -3.27 9.99
CA ALA A 24 13.14 -3.63 10.01
C ALA A 24 13.71 -4.10 8.67
N LYS A 25 12.86 -4.49 7.73
CA LYS A 25 13.22 -4.95 6.37
C LYS A 25 12.95 -3.92 5.29
N ALA A 26 12.52 -2.71 5.65
CA ALA A 26 12.37 -1.62 4.69
C ALA A 26 13.72 -1.32 4.03
N LEU A 27 13.71 -1.10 2.70
CA LEU A 27 14.92 -0.71 1.98
C LEU A 27 15.33 0.71 2.34
N ALA A 28 14.38 1.66 2.28
CA ALA A 28 14.58 3.01 2.77
C ALA A 28 14.35 3.02 4.27
N ARG A 29 15.40 3.28 5.04
CA ARG A 29 15.32 3.32 6.49
C ARG A 29 14.93 4.69 6.99
N GLU A 30 15.40 5.72 6.31
CA GLU A 30 15.14 7.12 6.64
C GLU A 30 14.43 7.83 5.48
N PRO A 31 13.47 8.73 5.76
CA PRO A 31 12.74 9.48 4.74
C PRO A 31 13.66 10.25 3.79
N GLU A 32 14.78 10.76 4.30
CA GLU A 32 15.76 11.56 3.55
C GLU A 32 16.41 10.78 2.41
N GLU A 33 16.49 9.45 2.53
CA GLU A 33 17.00 8.58 1.47
C GLU A 33 16.13 8.62 0.20
N LEU A 34 14.87 9.03 0.35
CA LEU A 34 13.90 9.15 -0.74
C LEU A 34 13.77 10.58 -1.30
N GLY A 35 14.62 11.52 -0.86
CA GLY A 35 14.57 12.92 -1.30
C GLY A 35 14.66 13.08 -2.82
N PHE A 36 15.44 12.24 -3.51
CA PHE A 36 15.59 12.25 -4.96
C PHE A 36 14.26 11.96 -5.70
N LEU A 37 13.30 11.32 -5.05
CA LEU A 37 11.97 11.06 -5.63
C LEU A 37 11.13 12.34 -5.75
N LEU A 38 11.47 13.39 -5.04
CA LEU A 38 10.75 14.65 -5.04
C LEU A 38 11.19 15.58 -6.16
N GLU A 39 12.36 15.31 -6.77
CA GLU A 39 12.92 16.15 -7.81
C GLU A 39 12.12 16.09 -9.11
N GLY A 40 11.71 17.25 -9.63
CA GLY A 40 11.07 17.37 -10.94
C GLY A 40 9.67 16.74 -11.05
N CYS A 41 8.99 16.49 -9.92
CA CYS A 41 7.58 16.14 -9.91
C CYS A 41 6.76 17.14 -9.09
N SER A 42 5.49 17.29 -9.44
CA SER A 42 4.51 18.11 -8.71
C SER A 42 3.65 17.26 -7.77
N HIS A 43 3.53 15.97 -8.06
CA HIS A 43 2.73 15.03 -7.28
C HIS A 43 3.50 13.75 -7.02
N LEU A 44 3.46 13.27 -5.78
CA LEU A 44 3.97 11.95 -5.41
C LEU A 44 2.82 11.07 -4.99
N VAL A 45 2.49 10.07 -5.79
CA VAL A 45 1.45 9.08 -5.52
C VAL A 45 2.06 7.88 -4.82
N VAL A 46 1.64 7.67 -3.58
CA VAL A 46 2.01 6.48 -2.80
C VAL A 46 0.88 5.47 -2.93
N CYS A 47 1.12 4.39 -3.66
CA CYS A 47 0.14 3.35 -3.92
C CYS A 47 0.06 2.33 -2.77
N GLY A 48 -0.08 2.81 -1.52
CA GLY A 48 -0.21 1.99 -0.31
C GLY A 48 1.13 1.56 0.30
N ASP A 49 1.02 1.10 1.54
CA ASP A 49 2.11 0.55 2.34
C ASP A 49 3.29 1.52 2.52
N LEU A 50 2.97 2.81 2.76
CA LEU A 50 3.97 3.81 3.12
C LEU A 50 4.57 3.52 4.50
N SER A 51 3.72 3.11 5.44
CA SER A 51 4.13 2.76 6.80
C SER A 51 3.17 1.76 7.43
N GLU A 52 3.56 1.16 8.57
CA GLU A 52 2.66 0.34 9.36
C GLU A 52 1.76 1.23 10.23
N THR A 53 0.46 1.26 9.97
CA THR A 53 -0.51 1.99 10.80
C THR A 53 -1.32 1.09 11.72
N ARG A 54 -1.30 -0.24 11.48
CA ARG A 54 -1.94 -1.23 12.33
C ARG A 54 -1.13 -1.43 13.62
N GLU A 55 -1.76 -2.03 14.63
CA GLU A 55 -1.09 -2.36 15.88
C GLU A 55 0.13 -3.27 15.66
N SER A 56 1.31 -2.75 15.98
CA SER A 56 2.58 -3.46 15.78
C SER A 56 3.72 -2.79 16.54
N PRO A 57 4.82 -3.53 16.77
CA PRO A 57 6.01 -2.95 17.43
C PRO A 57 6.68 -1.80 16.63
N CYS A 58 6.47 -1.74 15.32
CA CYS A 58 7.08 -0.71 14.46
C CYS A 58 6.13 0.45 14.11
N ARG A 59 4.92 0.45 14.66
CA ARG A 59 3.89 1.45 14.33
C ARG A 59 4.30 2.88 14.66
N GLU A 60 4.80 3.13 15.84
CA GLU A 60 5.18 4.48 16.28
C GLU A 60 6.29 5.06 15.39
N GLU A 61 7.36 4.30 15.20
CA GLU A 61 8.47 4.67 14.32
C GLU A 61 8.01 4.90 12.88
N GLY A 62 7.13 4.01 12.37
CA GLY A 62 6.55 4.11 11.03
C GLY A 62 5.75 5.39 10.85
N LEU A 63 4.90 5.74 11.82
CA LEU A 63 4.09 6.95 11.79
C LEU A 63 4.94 8.23 11.89
N GLU A 64 5.99 8.22 12.72
CA GLU A 64 6.93 9.34 12.81
C GLU A 64 7.66 9.58 11.48
N LYS A 65 8.24 8.54 10.90
CA LYS A 65 8.94 8.61 9.61
C LYS A 65 8.00 9.03 8.48
N ARG A 66 6.78 8.47 8.45
CA ARG A 66 5.74 8.90 7.51
C ARG A 66 5.45 10.40 7.62
N ALA A 67 5.22 10.89 8.83
CA ALA A 67 4.94 12.31 9.07
C ALA A 67 6.12 13.19 8.61
N ARG A 68 7.35 12.76 8.82
CA ARG A 68 8.57 13.43 8.38
C ARG A 68 8.67 13.45 6.85
N PHE A 69 8.43 12.32 6.19
CA PHE A 69 8.41 12.22 4.73
C PHE A 69 7.36 13.13 4.09
N LEU A 70 6.15 13.17 4.66
CA LEU A 70 5.08 14.04 4.16
C LEU A 70 5.40 15.53 4.37
N ARG A 71 6.18 15.90 5.39
CA ARG A 71 6.71 17.26 5.52
C ARG A 71 7.71 17.56 4.41
N MET A 72 8.67 16.65 4.16
CA MET A 72 9.64 16.81 3.07
C MET A 72 8.97 17.00 1.71
N CYS A 73 7.89 16.26 1.42
CA CYS A 73 7.11 16.48 0.19
C CYS A 73 6.59 17.92 0.12
N ARG A 74 5.94 18.41 1.19
CA ARG A 74 5.41 19.78 1.23
C ARG A 74 6.49 20.84 1.10
N ASP A 75 7.62 20.67 1.79
CA ASP A 75 8.74 21.60 1.77
C ASP A 75 9.39 21.68 0.37
N ALA A 76 9.35 20.57 -0.38
CA ALA A 76 9.78 20.49 -1.77
C ALA A 76 8.71 20.99 -2.78
N GLY A 77 7.54 21.45 -2.32
CA GLY A 77 6.43 21.84 -3.18
C GLY A 77 5.74 20.67 -3.90
N VAL A 78 5.95 19.44 -3.45
CA VAL A 78 5.35 18.23 -4.01
C VAL A 78 4.09 17.84 -3.22
N GLN A 79 2.99 17.65 -3.93
CA GLN A 79 1.73 17.22 -3.33
C GLN A 79 1.71 15.70 -3.16
N PRO A 80 1.68 15.16 -1.92
CA PRO A 80 1.53 13.72 -1.70
C PRO A 80 0.07 13.31 -1.88
N VAL A 81 -0.13 12.18 -2.58
CA VAL A 81 -1.41 11.48 -2.73
C VAL A 81 -1.23 10.09 -2.16
N LEU A 82 -1.99 9.77 -1.10
CA LEU A 82 -1.84 8.50 -0.37
C LEU A 82 -3.02 7.58 -0.67
N LEU A 83 -2.72 6.35 -1.06
CA LEU A 83 -3.70 5.28 -1.24
C LEU A 83 -3.55 4.24 -0.14
N ALA A 84 -4.66 3.62 0.24
CA ALA A 84 -4.67 2.56 1.23
C ALA A 84 -3.97 1.31 0.70
N GLY A 85 -3.07 0.78 1.51
CA GLY A 85 -2.50 -0.55 1.36
C GLY A 85 -3.02 -1.51 2.44
N ASN A 86 -2.43 -2.69 2.54
CA ASN A 86 -2.78 -3.63 3.61
C ASN A 86 -2.05 -3.36 4.93
N HIS A 87 -0.99 -2.55 4.92
CA HIS A 87 -0.27 -2.09 6.12
C HIS A 87 -0.74 -0.72 6.61
N ASP A 88 -1.34 0.08 5.76
CA ASP A 88 -1.95 1.39 6.06
C ASP A 88 -3.41 1.49 5.58
N PRO A 89 -4.30 0.58 6.05
CA PRO A 89 -5.69 0.48 5.59
C PRO A 89 -6.57 1.66 6.00
N ASP A 90 -6.11 2.53 6.86
CA ASP A 90 -6.80 3.73 7.34
C ASP A 90 -6.70 4.93 6.40
N GLU A 91 -5.90 4.84 5.31
CA GLU A 91 -5.91 5.84 4.26
C GLU A 91 -7.29 5.96 3.59
N LYS A 92 -7.70 7.21 3.28
CA LYS A 92 -9.06 7.47 2.81
C LYS A 92 -9.34 6.91 1.42
N ALA A 93 -8.37 7.02 0.52
CA ALA A 93 -8.53 6.59 -0.87
C ALA A 93 -7.95 5.18 -1.06
N GLY A 94 -8.70 4.29 -1.71
CA GLY A 94 -8.22 2.98 -2.15
C GLY A 94 -7.93 2.91 -3.64
N LEU A 95 -8.44 3.88 -4.41
CA LEU A 95 -8.28 3.98 -5.85
C LEU A 95 -8.05 5.44 -6.25
N LEU A 96 -7.04 5.68 -7.07
CA LEU A 96 -6.81 6.95 -7.74
C LEU A 96 -7.17 6.81 -9.22
N LYS A 97 -7.93 7.78 -9.74
CA LYS A 97 -8.15 8.00 -11.18
C LYS A 97 -7.42 9.26 -11.61
N LEU A 98 -6.54 9.13 -12.62
CA LEU A 98 -5.87 10.27 -13.23
C LEU A 98 -6.40 10.52 -14.63
N GLN A 99 -6.40 11.79 -15.03
CA GLN A 99 -6.74 12.26 -16.37
C GLN A 99 -8.09 11.71 -16.85
N GLY A 100 -9.13 11.98 -16.08
CA GLY A 100 -10.47 11.49 -16.37
C GLY A 100 -10.59 9.96 -16.33
N GLY A 101 -9.74 9.29 -15.54
CA GLY A 101 -9.75 7.83 -15.40
C GLY A 101 -8.97 7.05 -16.47
N ARG A 102 -8.20 7.74 -17.32
CA ARG A 102 -7.31 7.08 -18.30
C ARG A 102 -6.20 6.27 -17.64
N ILE A 103 -5.82 6.66 -16.40
CA ILE A 103 -4.88 5.94 -15.56
C ILE A 103 -5.57 5.68 -14.24
N CYS A 104 -5.52 4.43 -13.77
CA CYS A 104 -6.00 4.02 -12.47
C CYS A 104 -4.83 3.46 -11.65
N ALA A 105 -4.71 3.89 -10.40
CA ALA A 105 -3.72 3.40 -9.47
C ALA A 105 -4.37 2.92 -8.17
N LEU A 106 -3.93 1.78 -7.68
CA LEU A 106 -4.34 1.21 -6.39
C LEU A 106 -3.21 0.32 -5.86
N HIS A 107 -3.26 0.00 -4.58
CA HIS A 107 -2.41 -1.04 -4.02
C HIS A 107 -2.95 -2.42 -4.42
N GLY A 108 -2.10 -3.30 -4.93
CA GLY A 108 -2.51 -4.57 -5.54
C GLY A 108 -3.14 -5.61 -4.60
N HIS A 109 -3.04 -5.42 -3.27
CA HIS A 109 -3.57 -6.37 -2.28
C HIS A 109 -5.08 -6.66 -2.46
N ALA A 110 -5.87 -5.65 -2.86
CA ALA A 110 -7.30 -5.80 -3.07
C ALA A 110 -7.67 -6.68 -4.28
N LEU A 111 -6.74 -6.93 -5.19
CA LEU A 111 -6.94 -7.81 -6.36
C LEU A 111 -6.85 -9.29 -5.99
N PHE A 112 -6.34 -9.62 -4.81
CA PHE A 112 -6.27 -10.98 -4.29
C PHE A 112 -7.40 -11.25 -3.31
N ARG A 113 -7.98 -12.44 -3.38
CA ARG A 113 -9.05 -12.87 -2.49
C ARG A 113 -8.65 -12.83 -1.02
N GLU A 114 -7.43 -13.25 -0.75
CA GLU A 114 -6.86 -13.37 0.58
C GLU A 114 -6.05 -12.14 1.00
N VAL A 115 -6.11 -11.05 0.24
CA VAL A 115 -5.42 -9.77 0.47
C VAL A 115 -3.89 -9.90 0.40
N ALA A 116 -3.29 -10.80 1.16
CA ALA A 116 -1.85 -11.08 1.14
C ALA A 116 -1.61 -12.60 1.11
N PRO A 117 -1.83 -13.27 -0.05
CA PRO A 117 -1.75 -14.74 -0.15
C PRO A 117 -0.34 -15.29 0.06
N TRP A 118 0.68 -14.46 0.01
CA TRP A 118 2.08 -14.78 0.29
C TRP A 118 2.48 -14.60 1.77
N GLY A 119 1.59 -14.04 2.60
CA GLY A 119 1.84 -13.78 4.02
C GLY A 119 1.71 -15.04 4.89
N TRP A 120 2.22 -14.94 6.10
CA TRP A 120 2.07 -16.00 7.10
C TRP A 120 0.63 -16.19 7.55
N GLU A 121 -0.15 -15.13 7.46
CA GLU A 121 -1.56 -15.10 7.79
C GLU A 121 -2.45 -15.69 6.67
N TYR A 122 -1.83 -16.27 5.62
CA TYR A 122 -2.57 -16.77 4.47
C TYR A 122 -3.78 -17.64 4.85
N LEU A 123 -3.62 -18.58 5.78
CA LEU A 123 -4.72 -19.46 6.19
C LEU A 123 -5.83 -18.69 6.92
N LYS A 124 -5.47 -17.72 7.77
CA LYS A 124 -6.44 -16.85 8.44
C LYS A 124 -7.13 -15.94 7.43
N ASN A 125 -6.37 -15.29 6.55
CA ASN A 125 -6.90 -14.46 5.47
C ASN A 125 -7.87 -15.24 4.60
N LYS A 126 -7.55 -16.49 4.26
CA LYS A 126 -8.40 -17.36 3.45
C LYS A 126 -9.74 -17.67 4.13
N GLN A 127 -9.71 -17.93 5.43
CA GLN A 127 -10.93 -18.17 6.19
C GLN A 127 -11.77 -16.90 6.29
N VAL A 128 -11.18 -15.79 6.75
CA VAL A 128 -11.86 -14.49 6.88
C VAL A 128 -12.41 -14.02 5.53
N SER A 129 -11.64 -14.18 4.44
CA SER A 129 -12.12 -13.85 3.09
C SER A 129 -13.35 -14.64 2.69
N ARG A 130 -13.37 -15.94 2.96
CA ARG A 130 -14.54 -16.79 2.65
C ARG A 130 -15.79 -16.34 3.40
N GLU A 131 -15.64 -16.06 4.69
CA GLU A 131 -16.76 -15.62 5.54
C GLU A 131 -17.27 -14.24 5.09
N LEU A 132 -16.37 -13.30 4.80
CA LEU A 132 -16.75 -11.97 4.33
C LEU A 132 -17.37 -11.99 2.92
N ILE A 133 -16.84 -12.79 2.00
CA ILE A 133 -17.42 -12.92 0.65
C ILE A 133 -18.81 -13.60 0.73
N ALA A 134 -18.99 -14.56 1.62
CA ALA A 134 -20.30 -15.17 1.83
C ALA A 134 -21.32 -14.16 2.39
N ALA A 135 -20.87 -13.21 3.23
CA ALA A 135 -21.70 -12.14 3.77
C ALA A 135 -21.93 -10.98 2.77
N PHE A 136 -20.95 -10.72 1.89
CA PHE A 136 -20.96 -9.62 0.92
C PHE A 136 -20.53 -10.12 -0.47
N PRO A 137 -21.34 -10.92 -1.15
CA PRO A 137 -20.97 -11.57 -2.42
C PRO A 137 -20.70 -10.58 -3.56
N GLU A 138 -21.25 -9.37 -3.50
CA GLU A 138 -20.99 -8.31 -4.45
C GLU A 138 -19.51 -7.90 -4.51
N ALA A 139 -18.72 -8.14 -3.48
CA ALA A 139 -17.31 -7.89 -3.46
C ALA A 139 -16.49 -8.74 -4.46
N GLU A 140 -17.08 -9.80 -5.03
CA GLU A 140 -16.41 -10.56 -6.09
C GLU A 140 -16.48 -9.87 -7.45
N ALA A 141 -17.55 -9.12 -7.72
CA ALA A 141 -17.80 -8.50 -9.03
C ALA A 141 -17.51 -7.00 -9.07
N ASP A 142 -17.55 -6.31 -7.93
CA ASP A 142 -17.38 -4.85 -7.81
C ASP A 142 -16.02 -4.51 -7.16
N LEU A 143 -15.18 -3.78 -7.90
CA LEU A 143 -13.86 -3.36 -7.42
C LEU A 143 -13.93 -2.49 -6.16
N LEU A 144 -14.92 -1.61 -6.03
CA LEU A 144 -15.04 -0.74 -4.86
C LEU A 144 -15.42 -1.55 -3.62
N ARG A 145 -16.33 -2.51 -3.76
CA ARG A 145 -16.67 -3.45 -2.69
C ARG A 145 -15.50 -4.35 -2.34
N ARG A 146 -14.69 -4.71 -3.33
CA ARG A 146 -13.45 -5.46 -3.11
C ARG A 146 -12.43 -4.65 -2.30
N LEU A 147 -12.25 -3.37 -2.58
CA LEU A 147 -11.39 -2.47 -1.80
C LEU A 147 -11.87 -2.33 -0.35
N GLU A 148 -13.18 -2.20 -0.13
CA GLU A 148 -13.78 -2.17 1.22
C GLU A 148 -13.55 -3.49 1.98
N LEU A 149 -13.75 -4.62 1.31
CA LEU A 149 -13.50 -5.94 1.88
C LEU A 149 -12.02 -6.12 2.24
N ALA A 150 -11.10 -5.76 1.34
CA ALA A 150 -9.65 -5.85 1.57
C ALA A 150 -9.22 -4.98 2.77
N ARG A 151 -9.77 -3.77 2.87
CA ARG A 151 -9.57 -2.89 4.02
C ARG A 151 -10.06 -3.54 5.33
N THR A 152 -11.26 -4.10 5.32
CA THR A 152 -11.83 -4.80 6.47
C THR A 152 -10.96 -5.98 6.89
N MET A 153 -10.51 -6.79 5.94
CA MET A 153 -9.59 -7.90 6.21
C MET A 153 -8.26 -7.43 6.83
N SER A 154 -7.68 -6.36 6.30
CA SER A 154 -6.41 -5.81 6.79
C SER A 154 -6.50 -5.33 8.25
N VAL A 155 -7.69 -4.89 8.68
CA VAL A 155 -7.95 -4.51 10.08
C VAL A 155 -8.23 -5.74 10.95
N LEU A 156 -9.03 -6.70 10.46
CA LEU A 156 -9.45 -7.88 11.24
C LEU A 156 -8.35 -8.92 11.44
N VAL A 157 -7.39 -8.99 10.51
CA VAL A 157 -6.26 -9.92 10.59
C VAL A 157 -5.02 -9.17 11.06
N PRO A 158 -4.70 -9.19 12.34
CA PRO A 158 -3.54 -8.47 12.86
C PRO A 158 -2.24 -9.04 12.25
N PRO A 159 -1.27 -8.19 11.99
CA PRO A 159 0.00 -8.61 11.43
C PRO A 159 0.76 -9.51 12.42
N VAL A 160 1.32 -10.61 11.92
CA VAL A 160 2.26 -11.44 12.69
C VAL A 160 3.67 -10.99 12.35
N TYR A 161 4.31 -10.27 13.27
CA TYR A 161 5.71 -9.88 13.13
C TYR A 161 6.60 -11.03 13.60
N THR A 162 7.15 -11.78 12.64
CA THR A 162 8.24 -12.69 12.93
C THR A 162 9.56 -11.97 12.69
N CYS A 163 10.40 -11.90 13.70
CA CYS A 163 11.74 -11.30 13.62
C CYS A 163 12.73 -12.11 12.77
N SER A 164 12.29 -13.15 12.07
CA SER A 164 13.19 -14.05 11.32
C SER A 164 13.32 -13.66 9.85
N GLY A 165 14.56 -13.36 9.45
CA GLY A 165 14.94 -12.91 8.09
C GLY A 165 14.81 -13.92 6.95
N THR A 166 14.17 -15.08 7.16
CA THR A 166 14.16 -16.19 6.19
C THR A 166 13.12 -16.07 5.07
N HIS A 167 12.19 -15.09 5.11
CA HIS A 167 11.03 -15.06 4.21
C HIS A 167 11.16 -14.14 3.00
N GLN A 168 11.96 -13.09 3.05
CA GLN A 168 12.26 -12.26 1.86
C GLN A 168 12.90 -13.09 0.74
N ASN A 169 13.73 -14.07 1.10
CA ASN A 169 14.34 -14.98 0.12
C ASN A 169 13.33 -15.88 -0.61
N LYS A 170 12.17 -16.20 -0.01
CA LYS A 170 11.13 -17.01 -0.67
C LYS A 170 10.28 -16.21 -1.63
N LEU A 171 9.92 -14.98 -1.27
CA LEU A 171 9.16 -14.09 -2.16
C LEU A 171 10.01 -13.68 -3.36
N MET A 172 11.27 -13.27 -3.13
CA MET A 172 12.19 -12.95 -4.21
C MET A 172 12.49 -14.15 -5.11
N ARG A 173 12.57 -15.37 -4.55
CA ARG A 173 12.67 -16.60 -5.35
C ARG A 173 11.39 -16.88 -6.14
N PHE A 174 10.21 -16.67 -5.54
CA PHE A 174 8.93 -16.84 -6.23
C PHE A 174 8.79 -15.83 -7.38
N LEU A 175 9.10 -14.56 -7.16
CA LEU A 175 9.08 -13.51 -8.20
C LEU A 175 10.14 -13.76 -9.28
N ALA A 176 11.33 -14.27 -8.92
CA ALA A 176 12.37 -14.62 -9.88
C ALA A 176 12.03 -15.87 -10.72
N HIS A 177 11.23 -16.81 -10.19
CA HIS A 177 10.77 -17.99 -10.92
C HIS A 177 9.47 -17.80 -11.66
N SER A 178 8.66 -16.81 -11.30
CA SER A 178 7.47 -16.37 -12.04
C SER A 178 7.76 -15.26 -13.04
N ALA A 179 9.04 -14.92 -13.24
CA ALA A 179 9.44 -14.01 -14.29
C ALA A 179 9.11 -14.65 -15.66
N TRP A 180 8.07 -14.17 -16.16
CA TRP A 180 7.53 -13.99 -17.50
C TRP A 180 8.27 -14.75 -18.62
N PRO A 181 7.50 -15.45 -19.48
CA PRO A 181 8.01 -15.88 -20.79
C PRO A 181 8.21 -14.70 -21.71
#